data_b17d99dbd40559e4b4c9d94762698a2b
#
_entry.id   b17d99dbd40559e4b4c9d94762698a2b
#
_cell.length_a   1.000
_cell.length_b   1.000
_cell.length_c   1.000
_cell.angle_alpha   90.00
_cell.angle_beta   90.00
_cell.angle_gamma   90.00
#
_symmetry.space_group_name_H-M   'P 1'
#
loop_
_entity.id
_entity.type
_entity.pdbx_description
1 polymer ?
#
loop_
_entity_poly.entity_id
_entity_poly.type
_entity_poly.pdbx_seq_one_letter_code
_entity_poly.pdbx_strand_id
1 'polypeptide(L)'
;QKKSQNIENTLGAKQRALQTAAAKFQQDVQSNKYTQQQAEAVQTTLQRQGADLQALQQRLGTEFQNETNSFNKALRDSIQHYLEAYNKDKKYALIISKAGDNILYADKAYDITNEVVAGLNNAYKSTVKK
;
A
#
# COMPACT_ATOMS: atom_id res chain seq x y z
N GLN A 1 2.10 0.15 -6.40
CA GLN A 1 2.83 1.40 -6.73
C GLN A 1 1.86 2.57 -6.95
N LYS A 2 0.87 2.48 -7.86
CA LYS A 2 -0.06 3.59 -8.14
C LYS A 2 -0.86 4.05 -6.90
N LYS A 3 -1.32 3.12 -6.06
CA LYS A 3 -2.11 3.46 -4.86
C LYS A 3 -1.26 4.16 -3.80
N SER A 4 -0.04 3.70 -3.55
CA SER A 4 0.92 4.37 -2.65
C SER A 4 1.17 5.80 -3.10
N GLN A 5 1.47 6.00 -4.37
CA GLN A 5 1.70 7.33 -4.95
C GLN A 5 0.48 8.24 -4.82
N ASN A 6 -0.74 7.71 -5.01
CA ASN A 6 -1.96 8.49 -4.84
C ASN A 6 -2.18 8.90 -3.38
N ILE A 7 -1.90 8.02 -2.43
CA ILE A 7 -1.98 8.33 -1.00
C ILE A 7 -0.98 9.45 -0.64
N GLU A 8 0.27 9.31 -1.05
CA GLU A 8 1.32 10.30 -0.82
C GLU A 8 0.96 11.66 -1.41
N ASN A 9 0.48 11.68 -2.65
CA ASN A 9 0.06 12.91 -3.33
C ASN A 9 -1.11 13.58 -2.60
N THR A 10 -2.10 12.79 -2.17
CA THR A 10 -3.29 13.30 -1.45
C THR A 10 -2.91 13.88 -0.10
N LEU A 11 -2.10 13.16 0.67
CA LEU A 11 -1.64 13.63 1.99
C LEU A 11 -0.74 14.86 1.86
N GLY A 12 0.19 14.85 0.90
CA GLY A 12 1.08 15.98 0.65
C GLY A 12 0.33 17.23 0.20
N ALA A 13 -0.70 17.10 -0.64
CA ALA A 13 -1.53 18.23 -1.05
C ALA A 13 -2.30 18.83 0.14
N LYS A 14 -2.91 17.98 0.99
CA LYS A 14 -3.64 18.43 2.20
C LYS A 14 -2.71 19.09 3.22
N GLN A 15 -1.52 18.55 3.41
CA GLN A 15 -0.51 19.12 4.31
C GLN A 15 -0.06 20.49 3.84
N ARG A 16 0.24 20.65 2.56
CA ARG A 16 0.60 21.97 1.99
C ARG A 16 -0.55 22.99 2.12
N ALA A 17 -1.78 22.57 1.86
CA ALA A 17 -2.95 23.44 2.01
C ALA A 17 -3.12 23.92 3.45
N LEU A 18 -2.96 23.03 4.44
CA LEU A 18 -3.03 23.37 5.86
C LEU A 18 -1.92 24.33 6.28
N GLN A 19 -0.68 24.09 5.83
CA GLN A 19 0.45 24.98 6.09
C GLN A 19 0.22 26.39 5.51
N THR A 20 -0.27 26.45 4.27
CA THR A 20 -0.60 27.73 3.62
C THR A 20 -1.71 28.47 4.36
N ALA A 21 -2.76 27.75 4.78
CA ALA A 21 -3.85 28.33 5.55
C ALA A 21 -3.38 28.86 6.91
N ALA A 22 -2.52 28.12 7.61
CA ALA A 22 -1.95 28.52 8.89
C ALA A 22 -1.05 29.77 8.73
N ALA A 23 -0.19 29.80 7.72
CA ALA A 23 0.66 30.97 7.44
C ALA A 23 -0.17 32.23 7.10
N LYS A 24 -1.20 32.04 6.26
CA LYS A 24 -2.13 33.13 5.94
C LYS A 24 -2.87 33.63 7.17
N PHE A 25 -3.33 32.74 8.03
CA PHE A 25 -4.00 33.10 9.28
C PHE A 25 -3.10 33.94 10.16
N GLN A 26 -1.84 33.56 10.36
CA GLN A 26 -0.87 34.35 11.14
C GLN A 26 -0.66 35.76 10.58
N GLN A 27 -0.52 35.88 9.24
CA GLN A 27 -0.39 37.17 8.58
C GLN A 27 -1.65 38.02 8.75
N ASP A 28 -2.83 37.46 8.61
CA ASP A 28 -4.11 38.14 8.70
C ASP A 28 -4.39 38.60 10.14
N VAL A 29 -3.98 37.82 11.17
CA VAL A 29 -4.03 38.22 12.59
C VAL A 29 -3.10 39.41 12.86
N GLN A 30 -1.85 39.35 12.37
CA GLN A 30 -0.88 40.47 12.53
C GLN A 30 -1.36 41.75 11.83
N SER A 31 -2.14 41.63 10.78
CA SER A 31 -2.71 42.75 10.03
C SER A 31 -4.06 43.19 10.60
N ASN A 32 -4.47 42.75 11.77
CA ASN A 32 -5.74 43.07 12.44
C ASN A 32 -6.98 42.85 11.55
N LYS A 33 -6.95 41.83 10.66
CA LYS A 33 -8.09 41.51 9.77
C LYS A 33 -9.20 40.72 10.45
N TYR A 34 -8.95 40.19 11.65
CA TYR A 34 -9.91 39.43 12.42
C TYR A 34 -10.26 40.11 13.74
N THR A 35 -11.51 40.00 14.15
CA THR A 35 -11.86 40.18 15.55
C THR A 35 -11.33 39.01 16.37
N GLN A 36 -11.22 39.19 17.69
CA GLN A 36 -10.76 38.10 18.58
C GLN A 36 -11.60 36.82 18.39
N GLN A 37 -12.91 36.95 18.36
CA GLN A 37 -13.82 35.79 18.16
C GLN A 37 -13.61 35.12 16.81
N GLN A 38 -13.38 35.88 15.74
CA GLN A 38 -13.08 35.32 14.42
C GLN A 38 -11.73 34.59 14.41
N ALA A 39 -10.70 35.14 15.06
CA ALA A 39 -9.40 34.52 15.15
C ALA A 39 -9.46 33.17 15.90
N GLU A 40 -10.19 33.12 17.02
CA GLU A 40 -10.41 31.89 17.80
C GLU A 40 -11.14 30.82 16.96
N ALA A 41 -12.15 31.20 16.19
CA ALA A 41 -12.88 30.28 15.31
C ALA A 41 -12.00 29.70 14.20
N VAL A 42 -11.15 30.53 13.56
CA VAL A 42 -10.21 30.09 12.53
C VAL A 42 -9.13 29.19 13.13
N GLN A 43 -8.59 29.54 14.28
CA GLN A 43 -7.61 28.72 14.99
C GLN A 43 -8.16 27.34 15.32
N THR A 44 -9.37 27.27 15.86
CA THR A 44 -10.06 26.00 16.15
C THR A 44 -10.26 25.17 14.90
N THR A 45 -10.61 25.82 13.79
CA THR A 45 -10.78 25.14 12.49
C THR A 45 -9.46 24.56 11.99
N LEU A 46 -8.35 25.30 12.07
CA LEU A 46 -7.03 24.83 11.67
C LEU A 46 -6.54 23.68 12.54
N GLN A 47 -6.76 23.74 13.85
CA GLN A 47 -6.44 22.63 14.77
C GLN A 47 -7.23 21.36 14.41
N ARG A 48 -8.53 21.49 14.13
CA ARG A 48 -9.35 20.37 13.69
C ARG A 48 -8.87 19.79 12.37
N GLN A 49 -8.56 20.62 11.39
CA GLN A 49 -8.01 20.15 10.12
C GLN A 49 -6.66 19.42 10.28
N GLY A 50 -5.83 19.86 11.22
CA GLY A 50 -4.59 19.17 11.58
C GLY A 50 -4.86 17.78 12.16
N ALA A 51 -5.80 17.67 13.09
CA ALA A 51 -6.22 16.40 13.68
C ALA A 51 -6.84 15.45 12.63
N ASP A 52 -7.71 15.99 11.76
CA ASP A 52 -8.32 15.24 10.67
C ASP A 52 -7.28 14.70 9.67
N LEU A 53 -6.25 15.50 9.37
CA LEU A 53 -5.15 15.07 8.49
C LEU A 53 -4.35 13.92 9.12
N GLN A 54 -4.05 14.02 10.42
CA GLN A 54 -3.35 12.95 11.14
C GLN A 54 -4.19 11.65 11.18
N ALA A 55 -5.48 11.76 11.46
CA ALA A 55 -6.39 10.63 11.45
C ALA A 55 -6.49 9.99 10.05
N LEU A 56 -6.56 10.81 9.00
CA LEU A 56 -6.56 10.35 7.61
C LEU A 56 -5.26 9.59 7.28
N GLN A 57 -4.11 10.09 7.70
CA GLN A 57 -2.82 9.45 7.49
C GLN A 57 -2.77 8.07 8.13
N GLN A 58 -3.20 7.95 9.39
CA GLN A 58 -3.25 6.67 10.09
C GLN A 58 -4.20 5.68 9.40
N ARG A 59 -5.41 6.14 9.04
CA ARG A 59 -6.40 5.31 8.35
C ARG A 59 -5.87 4.79 7.03
N LEU A 60 -5.35 5.67 6.17
CA LEU A 60 -4.82 5.27 4.87
C LEU A 60 -3.61 4.33 4.98
N GLY A 61 -2.76 4.52 6.00
CA GLY A 61 -1.65 3.62 6.30
C GLY A 61 -2.15 2.22 6.69
N THR A 62 -3.13 2.15 7.58
CA THR A 62 -3.74 0.88 8.01
C THR A 62 -4.46 0.17 6.85
N GLU A 63 -5.26 0.91 6.07
CA GLU A 63 -5.96 0.37 4.90
C GLU A 63 -4.96 -0.20 3.87
N PHE A 64 -3.89 0.53 3.59
CA PHE A 64 -2.84 0.07 2.67
C PHE A 64 -2.13 -1.18 3.17
N GLN A 65 -1.81 -1.25 4.47
CA GLN A 65 -1.18 -2.42 5.08
C GLN A 65 -2.12 -3.64 5.01
N ASN A 66 -3.39 -3.47 5.36
CA ASN A 66 -4.38 -4.55 5.32
C ASN A 66 -4.59 -5.07 3.88
N GLU A 67 -4.66 -4.17 2.91
CA GLU A 67 -4.78 -4.55 1.50
C GLU A 67 -3.54 -5.30 1.00
N THR A 68 -2.35 -4.84 1.37
CA THR A 68 -1.09 -5.52 1.05
C THR A 68 -1.05 -6.92 1.65
N ASN A 69 -1.43 -7.07 2.91
CA ASN A 69 -1.48 -8.37 3.58
C ASN A 69 -2.50 -9.31 2.91
N SER A 70 -3.68 -8.79 2.58
CA SER A 70 -4.72 -9.56 1.88
C SER A 70 -4.27 -9.98 0.49
N PHE A 71 -3.62 -9.09 -0.26
CA PHE A 71 -3.04 -9.40 -1.56
C PHE A 71 -1.97 -10.48 -1.47
N ASN A 72 -1.03 -10.35 -0.52
CA ASN A 72 0.03 -11.32 -0.32
C ASN A 72 -0.52 -12.70 0.08
N LYS A 73 -1.56 -12.72 0.92
CA LYS A 73 -2.25 -13.97 1.28
C LYS A 73 -2.90 -14.61 0.05
N ALA A 74 -3.70 -13.86 -0.70
CA ALA A 74 -4.37 -14.36 -1.90
C ALA A 74 -3.36 -14.85 -2.96
N LEU A 75 -2.23 -14.15 -3.12
CA LEU A 75 -1.15 -14.56 -4.01
C LEU A 75 -0.54 -15.89 -3.55
N ARG A 76 -0.24 -16.03 -2.26
CA ARG A 76 0.29 -17.27 -1.68
C ARG A 76 -0.67 -18.44 -1.85
N ASP A 77 -1.96 -18.22 -1.55
CA ASP A 77 -2.99 -19.24 -1.70
C ASP A 77 -3.12 -19.70 -3.18
N SER A 78 -3.04 -18.75 -4.12
CA SER A 78 -3.07 -19.05 -5.55
C SER A 78 -1.84 -19.84 -6.01
N ILE A 79 -0.65 -19.50 -5.51
CA ILE A 79 0.59 -20.22 -5.80
C ILE A 79 0.50 -21.64 -5.25
N GLN A 80 0.06 -21.81 -4.00
CA GLN A 80 -0.10 -23.11 -3.38
C GLN A 80 -1.06 -24.00 -4.15
N HIS A 81 -2.24 -23.48 -4.48
CA HIS A 81 -3.22 -24.21 -5.27
C HIS A 81 -2.68 -24.65 -6.64
N TYR A 82 -1.98 -23.76 -7.33
CA TYR A 82 -1.32 -24.08 -8.60
C TYR A 82 -0.25 -25.18 -8.41
N LEU A 83 0.60 -25.07 -7.39
CA LEU A 83 1.66 -26.04 -7.11
C LEU A 83 1.12 -27.43 -6.75
N GLU A 84 -0.01 -27.52 -6.06
CA GLU A 84 -0.69 -28.78 -5.80
C GLU A 84 -1.10 -29.49 -7.11
N ALA A 85 -1.66 -28.75 -8.07
CA ALA A 85 -2.01 -29.29 -9.37
C ALA A 85 -0.76 -29.65 -10.21
N TYR A 86 0.21 -28.74 -10.27
CA TYR A 86 1.49 -28.92 -10.97
C TYR A 86 2.26 -30.15 -10.49
N ASN A 87 2.28 -30.35 -9.16
CA ASN A 87 3.06 -31.43 -8.57
C ASN A 87 2.42 -32.83 -8.72
N LYS A 88 1.16 -32.92 -9.16
CA LYS A 88 0.53 -34.23 -9.43
C LYS A 88 1.32 -35.05 -10.43
N ASP A 89 1.87 -34.39 -11.45
CA ASP A 89 2.65 -35.05 -12.51
C ASP A 89 4.15 -35.08 -12.18
N LYS A 90 4.67 -34.05 -11.56
CA LYS A 90 6.12 -33.89 -11.25
C LYS A 90 6.57 -34.72 -10.04
N LYS A 91 5.67 -34.93 -9.05
CA LYS A 91 5.92 -35.73 -7.85
C LYS A 91 7.12 -35.29 -7.01
N TYR A 92 7.35 -33.99 -6.93
CA TYR A 92 8.36 -33.45 -6.01
C TYR A 92 7.92 -33.69 -4.56
N ALA A 93 8.84 -34.13 -3.72
CA ALA A 93 8.59 -34.29 -2.28
C ALA A 93 8.52 -32.93 -1.56
N LEU A 94 9.22 -31.91 -2.10
CA LEU A 94 9.31 -30.59 -1.51
C LEU A 94 9.52 -29.53 -2.61
N ILE A 95 8.76 -28.45 -2.53
CA ILE A 95 8.95 -27.23 -3.35
C ILE A 95 9.11 -26.07 -2.39
N ILE A 96 10.27 -25.42 -2.42
CA ILE A 96 10.64 -24.32 -1.53
C ILE A 96 10.83 -23.02 -2.30
N SER A 97 10.49 -21.91 -1.63
CA SER A 97 10.79 -20.59 -2.16
C SER A 97 12.30 -20.31 -2.11
N LYS A 98 12.87 -19.84 -3.20
CA LYS A 98 14.26 -19.38 -3.20
C LYS A 98 14.43 -17.94 -2.74
N ALA A 99 13.35 -17.26 -2.35
CA ALA A 99 13.40 -15.93 -1.76
C ALA A 99 13.94 -15.98 -0.34
N GLY A 100 14.90 -15.11 -0.03
CA GLY A 100 15.58 -15.06 1.27
C GLY A 100 16.86 -15.93 1.33
N ASP A 101 17.53 -15.87 2.47
CA ASP A 101 18.86 -16.46 2.68
C ASP A 101 18.81 -17.93 3.19
N ASN A 102 17.67 -18.59 3.10
CA ASN A 102 17.49 -19.93 3.62
C ASN A 102 18.11 -21.03 2.73
N ILE A 103 18.41 -20.72 1.46
CA ILE A 103 19.03 -21.63 0.52
C ILE A 103 20.46 -21.15 0.25
N LEU A 104 21.43 -21.83 0.83
CA LEU A 104 22.84 -21.47 0.65
C LEU A 104 23.38 -21.88 -0.73
N TYR A 105 22.87 -22.98 -1.27
CA TYR A 105 23.22 -23.49 -2.61
C TYR A 105 22.08 -24.32 -3.18
N ALA A 106 21.82 -24.15 -4.47
CA ALA A 106 21.00 -25.07 -5.27
C ALA A 106 21.52 -25.08 -6.71
N ASP A 107 21.61 -26.25 -7.30
CA ASP A 107 21.90 -26.38 -8.72
C ASP A 107 20.76 -25.78 -9.56
N LYS A 108 21.11 -25.12 -10.69
CA LYS A 108 20.15 -24.53 -11.61
C LYS A 108 19.13 -25.51 -12.18
N ALA A 109 19.49 -26.78 -12.26
CA ALA A 109 18.59 -27.86 -12.70
C ALA A 109 17.36 -28.03 -11.79
N TYR A 110 17.46 -27.62 -10.54
CA TYR A 110 16.35 -27.66 -9.56
C TYR A 110 15.51 -26.37 -9.50
N ASP A 111 15.90 -25.32 -10.27
CA ASP A 111 15.16 -24.07 -10.29
C ASP A 111 13.99 -24.13 -11.28
N ILE A 112 12.80 -24.40 -10.77
CA ILE A 112 11.55 -24.47 -11.52
C ILE A 112 10.79 -23.12 -11.55
N THR A 113 11.39 -22.04 -11.09
CA THR A 113 10.72 -20.73 -10.93
C THR A 113 10.05 -20.26 -12.22
N ASN A 114 10.78 -20.29 -13.34
CA ASN A 114 10.26 -19.81 -14.62
C ASN A 114 9.09 -20.67 -15.13
N GLU A 115 9.16 -21.98 -14.94
CA GLU A 115 8.09 -22.91 -15.33
C GLU A 115 6.82 -22.65 -14.51
N VAL A 116 6.95 -22.50 -13.20
CA VAL A 116 5.85 -22.20 -12.30
C VAL A 116 5.24 -20.83 -12.60
N VAL A 117 6.04 -19.78 -12.81
CA VAL A 117 5.55 -18.43 -13.13
C VAL A 117 4.83 -18.42 -14.47
N ALA A 118 5.35 -19.08 -15.51
CA ALA A 118 4.68 -19.17 -16.80
C ALA A 118 3.34 -19.89 -16.69
N GLY A 119 3.29 -21.00 -15.95
CA GLY A 119 2.06 -21.74 -15.72
C GLY A 119 1.00 -20.97 -14.94
N LEU A 120 1.39 -20.29 -13.86
CA LEU A 120 0.52 -19.40 -13.08
C LEU A 120 -0.09 -18.29 -13.96
N ASN A 121 0.75 -17.63 -14.76
CA ASN A 121 0.29 -16.58 -15.66
C ASN A 121 -0.69 -17.09 -16.73
N ASN A 122 -0.49 -18.29 -17.26
CA ASN A 122 -1.39 -18.90 -18.21
C ASN A 122 -2.73 -19.29 -17.55
N ALA A 123 -2.69 -19.86 -16.35
CA ALA A 123 -3.89 -20.18 -15.58
C ALA A 123 -4.70 -18.93 -15.26
N TYR A 124 -4.04 -17.84 -14.86
CA TYR A 124 -4.69 -16.56 -14.60
C TYR A 124 -5.36 -15.96 -15.84
N LYS A 125 -4.66 -15.96 -16.99
CA LYS A 125 -5.22 -15.45 -18.26
C LYS A 125 -6.45 -16.23 -18.72
N SER A 126 -6.51 -17.54 -18.47
CA SER A 126 -7.66 -18.38 -18.81
C SER A 126 -8.87 -18.11 -17.91
N THR A 127 -8.65 -17.69 -16.67
CA THR A 127 -9.71 -17.37 -15.71
C THR A 127 -10.34 -15.99 -15.97
N VAL A 128 -9.54 -15.02 -16.43
CA VAL A 128 -10.01 -13.63 -16.73
C VAL A 128 -10.75 -13.53 -18.06
N LYS A 129 -10.65 -14.53 -18.97
CA LYS A 129 -11.31 -14.54 -20.27
C LYS A 129 -12.71 -15.17 -20.25
N LYS A 130 -13.21 -15.59 -19.11
CA LYS A 130 -14.58 -16.04 -18.90
C LYS A 130 -15.40 -14.93 -18.23
#